data_23158bdf5c1d2901c5464bd6546f5b65
#
_entry.id   23158bdf5c1d2901c5464bd6546f5b65
#
_cell.length_a   1.000
_cell.length_b   1.000
_cell.length_c   1.000
_cell.angle_alpha   90.00
_cell.angle_beta   90.00
_cell.angle_gamma   90.00
#
_symmetry.space_group_name_H-M   'P 1'
#
loop_
_entity.id
_entity.type
_entity.pdbx_description
1 polymer ?
#
loop_
_entity_poly.entity_id
_entity_poly.type
_entity_poly.pdbx_seq_one_letter_code
_entity_poly.pdbx_strand_id
1 'polypeptide(L)'
;MTRWTALLLAGSRPAGDPLAKSMMIGHKALIPLAGEPMVLRPLRALLTSEQVGDIIVLTQDPADLRPVLPDDERIQIRASGETIASTIAELISSRAADFPVLVTTADHALLDPEMIAEFTSKAAGADLAIGVVGQKSLLARLPQTKRTWLKFRAGAYTGANMFAFGSVKVLPAVERWRSVEQDRKKGWRVLAAIGPALFLGAVLRVRTLDQSVAAVGRKLGLVIRAVVLSNPLGGVDVDKPEDHALVEAILAGRA
;
A
#
# COMPACT_ATOMS: atom_id res chain seq x y z
N MET A 1 18.29 15.09 6.12
CA MET A 1 17.52 14.34 5.10
C MET A 1 16.07 14.77 5.22
N THR A 2 15.35 14.96 4.11
CA THR A 2 13.92 15.28 4.14
C THR A 2 13.15 14.05 4.62
N ARG A 3 12.36 14.19 5.69
CA ARG A 3 11.50 13.11 6.18
C ARG A 3 10.26 12.97 5.29
N TRP A 4 9.74 11.76 5.21
CA TRP A 4 8.54 11.43 4.45
C TRP A 4 7.28 11.74 5.25
N THR A 5 6.28 12.34 4.63
CA THR A 5 4.93 12.35 5.18
C THR A 5 4.27 11.01 4.89
N ALA A 6 3.85 10.28 5.92
CA ALA A 6 3.20 8.99 5.76
C ALA A 6 1.67 9.14 5.73
N LEU A 7 1.02 8.52 4.75
CA LEU A 7 -0.43 8.33 4.71
C LEU A 7 -0.74 6.89 5.08
N LEU A 8 -1.38 6.68 6.23
CA LEU A 8 -1.84 5.37 6.67
C LEU A 8 -3.33 5.22 6.32
N LEU A 9 -3.62 4.41 5.30
CA LEU A 9 -4.98 4.15 4.84
C LEU A 9 -5.66 3.15 5.78
N ALA A 10 -6.52 3.63 6.64
CA ALA A 10 -7.27 2.86 7.62
C ALA A 10 -8.78 2.86 7.34
N GLY A 11 -9.18 3.04 6.09
CA GLY A 11 -10.58 3.05 5.68
C GLY A 11 -11.19 1.65 5.60
N SER A 12 -12.51 1.60 5.73
CA SER A 12 -13.34 0.41 5.50
C SER A 12 -14.13 0.54 4.20
N ARG A 13 -14.54 -0.59 3.60
CA ARG A 13 -15.41 -0.58 2.41
C ARG A 13 -16.82 -0.09 2.79
N PRO A 14 -17.54 0.65 1.93
CA PRO A 14 -18.89 1.12 2.23
C PRO A 14 -19.87 0.00 2.62
N ALA A 15 -19.73 -1.18 2.01
CA ALA A 15 -20.52 -2.37 2.33
C ALA A 15 -20.03 -3.12 3.58
N GLY A 16 -19.02 -2.58 4.29
CA GLY A 16 -18.30 -3.23 5.37
C GLY A 16 -17.27 -4.25 4.86
N ASP A 17 -16.30 -4.54 5.70
CA ASP A 17 -15.26 -5.52 5.40
C ASP A 17 -15.74 -6.94 5.80
N PRO A 18 -15.60 -7.97 4.93
CA PRO A 18 -16.04 -9.32 5.24
C PRO A 18 -15.35 -9.94 6.46
N LEU A 19 -14.04 -9.68 6.64
CA LEU A 19 -13.28 -10.17 7.79
C LEU A 19 -13.76 -9.52 9.08
N ALA A 20 -13.94 -8.18 9.09
CA ALA A 20 -14.45 -7.45 10.24
C ALA A 20 -15.86 -7.92 10.63
N LYS A 21 -16.74 -8.15 9.63
CA LYS A 21 -18.08 -8.71 9.87
C LYS A 21 -18.03 -10.11 10.48
N SER A 22 -17.16 -10.99 10.01
CA SER A 22 -17.02 -12.34 10.56
C SER A 22 -16.56 -12.34 12.03
N MET A 23 -15.88 -11.27 12.44
CA MET A 23 -15.43 -11.06 13.82
C MET A 23 -16.35 -10.16 14.65
N MET A 24 -17.49 -9.73 14.07
CA MET A 24 -18.45 -8.79 14.71
C MET A 24 -17.80 -7.45 15.08
N ILE A 25 -16.84 -6.98 14.30
CA ILE A 25 -16.12 -5.71 14.48
C ILE A 25 -16.59 -4.73 13.42
N GLY A 26 -16.93 -3.51 13.82
CA GLY A 26 -17.46 -2.48 12.92
C GLY A 26 -16.43 -1.97 11.92
N HIS A 27 -15.14 -1.97 12.27
CA HIS A 27 -14.09 -1.36 11.48
C HIS A 27 -12.88 -2.29 11.29
N LYS A 28 -12.45 -2.55 10.03
CA LYS A 28 -11.35 -3.48 9.70
C LYS A 28 -10.05 -3.16 10.47
N ALA A 29 -9.71 -1.88 10.58
CA ALA A 29 -8.49 -1.44 11.25
C ALA A 29 -8.47 -1.72 12.76
N LEU A 30 -9.64 -1.99 13.37
CA LEU A 30 -9.80 -2.35 14.77
C LEU A 30 -9.78 -3.86 15.04
N ILE A 31 -9.67 -4.70 14.02
CA ILE A 31 -9.53 -6.15 14.20
C ILE A 31 -8.35 -6.43 15.12
N PRO A 32 -8.54 -7.18 16.23
CA PRO A 32 -7.45 -7.55 17.12
C PRO A 32 -6.40 -8.39 16.40
N LEU A 33 -5.14 -8.05 16.59
CA LEU A 33 -4.01 -8.77 16.05
C LEU A 33 -2.88 -8.77 17.09
N ALA A 34 -2.52 -9.94 17.59
CA ALA A 34 -1.61 -10.09 18.73
C ALA A 34 -2.02 -9.26 19.95
N GLY A 35 -3.35 -9.21 20.24
CA GLY A 35 -3.92 -8.54 21.41
C GLY A 35 -4.13 -7.03 21.29
N GLU A 36 -3.85 -6.43 20.13
CA GLU A 36 -4.03 -4.99 19.88
C GLU A 36 -4.75 -4.70 18.56
N PRO A 37 -5.39 -3.54 18.37
CA PRO A 37 -5.97 -3.15 17.08
C PRO A 37 -4.94 -3.20 15.93
N MET A 38 -5.31 -3.82 14.81
CA MET A 38 -4.43 -4.05 13.67
C MET A 38 -3.73 -2.78 13.15
N VAL A 39 -4.43 -1.64 13.15
CA VAL A 39 -3.88 -0.34 12.72
C VAL A 39 -2.63 0.08 13.49
N LEU A 40 -2.49 -0.34 14.75
CA LEU A 40 -1.34 0.00 15.58
C LEU A 40 -0.05 -0.65 15.11
N ARG A 41 -0.12 -1.76 14.38
CA ARG A 41 1.05 -2.45 13.85
C ARG A 41 1.82 -1.58 12.84
N PRO A 42 1.25 -1.22 11.67
CA PRO A 42 1.92 -0.34 10.71
C PRO A 42 2.14 1.06 11.26
N LEU A 43 1.25 1.59 12.12
CA LEU A 43 1.45 2.89 12.75
C LEU A 43 2.72 2.92 13.61
N ARG A 44 2.97 1.88 14.40
CA ARG A 44 4.20 1.77 15.21
C ARG A 44 5.45 1.69 14.33
N ALA A 45 5.41 0.93 13.22
CA ALA A 45 6.51 0.89 12.28
C ALA A 45 6.82 2.27 11.68
N LEU A 46 5.77 3.04 11.34
CA LEU A 46 5.93 4.42 10.86
C LEU A 46 6.50 5.35 11.94
N LEU A 47 6.01 5.26 13.18
CA LEU A 47 6.47 6.10 14.30
C LEU A 47 7.94 5.83 14.67
N THR A 48 8.39 4.58 14.57
CA THR A 48 9.78 4.19 14.90
C THR A 48 10.75 4.34 13.74
N SER A 49 10.26 4.58 12.52
CA SER A 49 11.10 4.81 11.35
C SER A 49 11.70 6.22 11.37
N GLU A 50 13.03 6.32 11.26
CA GLU A 50 13.75 7.59 11.13
C GLU A 50 13.43 8.33 9.81
N GLN A 51 12.91 7.61 8.82
CA GLN A 51 12.55 8.14 7.51
C GLN A 51 11.24 8.92 7.53
N VAL A 52 10.38 8.69 8.54
CA VAL A 52 9.02 9.26 8.61
C VAL A 52 8.99 10.46 9.57
N GLY A 53 8.39 11.55 9.11
CA GLY A 53 8.02 12.71 9.92
C GLY A 53 6.55 12.61 10.36
N ASP A 54 5.69 13.38 9.69
CA ASP A 54 4.27 13.40 9.99
C ASP A 54 3.54 12.17 9.44
N ILE A 55 2.49 11.75 10.17
CA ILE A 55 1.66 10.60 9.82
C ILE A 55 0.20 11.07 9.77
N ILE A 56 -0.44 10.91 8.62
CA ILE A 56 -1.86 11.20 8.42
C ILE A 56 -2.60 9.86 8.33
N VAL A 57 -3.40 9.56 9.36
CA VAL A 57 -4.28 8.38 9.37
C VAL A 57 -5.58 8.76 8.68
N LEU A 58 -5.93 8.03 7.62
CA LEU A 58 -7.09 8.29 6.78
C LEU A 58 -8.16 7.22 7.02
N THR A 59 -9.33 7.62 7.48
CA THR A 59 -10.48 6.74 7.74
C THR A 59 -11.78 7.44 7.37
N GLN A 60 -12.87 6.70 7.16
CA GLN A 60 -14.18 7.30 6.92
C GLN A 60 -14.72 7.98 8.18
N ASP A 61 -14.55 7.37 9.34
CA ASP A 61 -14.95 7.94 10.62
C ASP A 61 -13.74 8.07 11.57
N PRO A 62 -13.20 9.28 11.73
CA PRO A 62 -12.12 9.54 12.67
C PRO A 62 -12.45 9.22 14.13
N ALA A 63 -13.73 9.28 14.53
CA ALA A 63 -14.14 9.02 15.90
C ALA A 63 -13.94 7.54 16.29
N ASP A 64 -14.04 6.62 15.32
CA ASP A 64 -13.85 5.19 15.56
C ASP A 64 -12.39 4.85 15.92
N LEU A 65 -11.43 5.53 15.31
CA LEU A 65 -10.01 5.22 15.50
C LEU A 65 -9.33 6.08 16.56
N ARG A 66 -9.79 7.30 16.80
CA ARG A 66 -9.16 8.22 17.76
C ARG A 66 -8.91 7.61 19.15
N PRO A 67 -9.82 6.82 19.73
CA PRO A 67 -9.61 6.24 21.07
C PRO A 67 -8.46 5.23 21.17
N VAL A 68 -8.06 4.63 20.04
CA VAL A 68 -7.02 3.59 20.01
C VAL A 68 -5.66 4.12 19.53
N LEU A 69 -5.63 5.29 18.90
CA LEU A 69 -4.37 5.89 18.44
C LEU A 69 -3.60 6.51 19.61
N PRO A 70 -2.26 6.37 19.64
CA PRO A 70 -1.43 7.02 20.66
C PRO A 70 -1.48 8.54 20.52
N ASP A 71 -1.26 9.23 21.65
CA ASP A 71 -1.09 10.69 21.69
C ASP A 71 0.35 11.04 21.29
N ASP A 72 0.56 11.29 20.00
CA ASP A 72 1.85 11.69 19.41
C ASP A 72 1.57 12.86 18.46
N GLU A 73 2.32 13.96 18.60
CA GLU A 73 2.13 15.21 17.83
C GLU A 73 2.29 15.02 16.32
N ARG A 74 3.00 13.97 15.89
CA ARG A 74 3.17 13.62 14.48
C ARG A 74 1.93 12.98 13.86
N ILE A 75 0.96 12.54 14.67
CA ILE A 75 -0.23 11.83 14.19
C ILE A 75 -1.38 12.81 13.98
N GLN A 76 -1.84 12.88 12.74
CA GLN A 76 -3.08 13.55 12.38
C GLN A 76 -4.08 12.51 11.89
N ILE A 77 -5.30 12.53 12.43
CA ILE A 77 -6.38 11.71 11.91
C ILE A 77 -7.32 12.58 11.07
N ARG A 78 -7.64 12.12 9.86
CA ARG A 78 -8.50 12.86 8.93
C ARG A 78 -9.56 11.95 8.31
N ALA A 79 -10.71 12.54 8.02
CA ALA A 79 -11.74 11.86 7.25
C ALA A 79 -11.27 11.62 5.80
N SER A 80 -11.45 10.40 5.31
CA SER A 80 -11.25 10.09 3.90
C SER A 80 -12.49 10.45 3.09
N GLY A 81 -12.29 10.91 1.84
CA GLY A 81 -13.37 11.12 0.88
C GLY A 81 -13.97 9.80 0.36
N GLU A 82 -14.75 9.89 -0.72
CA GLU A 82 -15.45 8.74 -1.32
C GLU A 82 -14.51 7.61 -1.80
N THR A 83 -13.31 7.99 -2.26
CA THR A 83 -12.30 7.03 -2.74
C THR A 83 -10.92 7.36 -2.18
N ILE A 84 -10.05 6.35 -2.12
CA ILE A 84 -8.65 6.52 -1.72
C ILE A 84 -7.94 7.50 -2.65
N ALA A 85 -8.13 7.35 -3.97
CA ALA A 85 -7.50 8.21 -4.96
C ALA A 85 -7.96 9.68 -4.84
N SER A 86 -9.26 9.94 -4.57
CA SER A 86 -9.75 11.31 -4.36
C SER A 86 -9.16 11.95 -3.12
N THR A 87 -9.07 11.20 -2.02
CA THR A 87 -8.47 11.68 -0.77
C THR A 87 -6.99 12.02 -0.93
N ILE A 88 -6.23 11.14 -1.58
CA ILE A 88 -4.81 11.37 -1.86
C ILE A 88 -4.63 12.59 -2.78
N ALA A 89 -5.43 12.71 -3.85
CA ALA A 89 -5.37 13.84 -4.75
C ALA A 89 -5.66 15.16 -4.02
N GLU A 90 -6.65 15.19 -3.14
CA GLU A 90 -6.99 16.35 -2.31
C GLU A 90 -5.84 16.74 -1.37
N LEU A 91 -5.28 15.78 -0.63
CA LEU A 91 -4.17 16.03 0.30
C LEU A 91 -2.93 16.58 -0.42
N ILE A 92 -2.61 16.05 -1.60
CA ILE A 92 -1.50 16.52 -2.41
C ILE A 92 -1.80 17.93 -2.97
N SER A 93 -3.01 18.15 -3.50
CA SER A 93 -3.38 19.43 -4.13
C SER A 93 -3.47 20.58 -3.12
N SER A 94 -3.98 20.30 -1.91
CA SER A 94 -4.10 21.27 -0.82
C SER A 94 -2.77 21.51 -0.08
N ARG A 95 -1.70 20.79 -0.44
CA ARG A 95 -0.43 20.76 0.30
C ARG A 95 -0.61 20.39 1.79
N ALA A 96 -1.62 19.61 2.09
CA ALA A 96 -1.84 19.07 3.43
C ALA A 96 -0.92 17.88 3.75
N ALA A 97 -0.25 17.35 2.73
CA ALA A 97 0.83 16.38 2.85
C ALA A 97 2.06 16.90 2.09
N ASP A 98 3.16 17.09 2.79
CA ASP A 98 4.42 17.52 2.19
C ASP A 98 5.14 16.37 1.50
N PHE A 99 5.75 16.67 0.35
CA PHE A 99 6.57 15.68 -0.36
C PHE A 99 7.95 15.48 0.29
N PRO A 100 8.49 14.27 0.23
CA PRO A 100 7.91 13.07 -0.40
C PRO A 100 6.85 12.39 0.48
N VAL A 101 5.87 11.72 -0.16
CA VAL A 101 4.75 11.07 0.52
C VAL A 101 4.89 9.55 0.41
N LEU A 102 4.84 8.85 1.55
CA LEU A 102 4.74 7.40 1.67
C LEU A 102 3.29 7.01 1.96
N VAL A 103 2.72 6.10 1.19
CA VAL A 103 1.38 5.55 1.44
C VAL A 103 1.49 4.09 1.80
N THR A 104 0.83 3.69 2.87
CA THR A 104 0.62 2.29 3.27
C THR A 104 -0.77 2.07 3.84
N THR A 105 -1.11 0.83 4.18
CA THR A 105 -2.46 0.45 4.62
C THR A 105 -2.44 -0.14 6.03
N ALA A 106 -3.56 -0.03 6.76
CA ALA A 106 -3.71 -0.57 8.11
C ALA A 106 -3.62 -2.09 8.17
N ASP A 107 -3.90 -2.79 7.06
CA ASP A 107 -3.80 -4.24 6.94
C ASP A 107 -2.39 -4.75 6.56
N HIS A 108 -1.43 -3.86 6.36
CA HIS A 108 0.00 -4.19 6.23
C HIS A 108 0.62 -4.42 7.62
N ALA A 109 0.08 -5.38 8.35
CA ALA A 109 0.35 -5.58 9.78
C ALA A 109 1.76 -6.09 10.12
N LEU A 110 2.49 -6.59 9.12
CA LEU A 110 3.89 -7.03 9.25
C LEU A 110 4.90 -6.00 8.74
N LEU A 111 4.46 -4.77 8.45
CA LEU A 111 5.35 -3.67 8.12
C LEU A 111 6.32 -3.43 9.26
N ASP A 112 7.61 -3.27 8.94
CA ASP A 112 8.67 -2.94 9.88
C ASP A 112 9.46 -1.68 9.43
N PRO A 113 10.24 -1.04 10.33
CA PRO A 113 11.03 0.15 10.00
C PRO A 113 12.09 -0.10 8.92
N GLU A 114 12.65 -1.30 8.83
CA GLU A 114 13.66 -1.70 7.85
C GLU A 114 13.05 -1.75 6.44
N MET A 115 11.83 -2.28 6.31
CA MET A 115 11.09 -2.24 5.03
C MET A 115 10.83 -0.79 4.59
N ILE A 116 10.47 0.10 5.53
CA ILE A 116 10.25 1.53 5.24
C ILE A 116 11.55 2.17 4.77
N ALA A 117 12.66 1.94 5.47
CA ALA A 117 13.97 2.48 5.13
C ALA A 117 14.44 1.97 3.75
N GLU A 118 14.30 0.66 3.49
CA GLU A 118 14.62 0.08 2.18
C GLU A 118 13.78 0.69 1.06
N PHE A 119 12.47 0.76 1.28
CA PHE A 119 11.53 1.27 0.28
C PHE A 119 11.79 2.74 -0.04
N THR A 120 11.88 3.60 0.97
CA THR A 120 12.09 5.04 0.79
C THR A 120 13.43 5.36 0.15
N SER A 121 14.50 4.63 0.53
CA SER A 121 15.82 4.76 -0.08
C SER A 121 15.80 4.41 -1.57
N LYS A 122 15.17 3.29 -1.96
CA LYS A 122 15.07 2.85 -3.35
C LYS A 122 14.07 3.69 -4.17
N ALA A 123 13.08 4.31 -3.52
CA ALA A 123 12.10 5.20 -4.15
C ALA A 123 12.67 6.60 -4.43
N ALA A 124 13.77 6.97 -3.82
CA ALA A 124 14.34 8.33 -3.94
C ALA A 124 14.57 8.73 -5.40
N GLY A 125 14.10 9.93 -5.78
CA GLY A 125 14.19 10.47 -7.14
C GLY A 125 13.20 9.88 -8.15
N ALA A 126 12.24 9.03 -7.72
CA ALA A 126 11.09 8.66 -8.54
C ALA A 126 9.93 9.64 -8.30
N ASP A 127 9.13 9.89 -9.35
CA ASP A 127 7.84 10.59 -9.17
C ASP A 127 6.81 9.68 -8.50
N LEU A 128 6.84 8.38 -8.86
CA LEU A 128 6.01 7.32 -8.28
C LEU A 128 6.86 6.08 -8.04
N ALA A 129 6.78 5.49 -6.84
CA ALA A 129 7.31 4.14 -6.63
C ALA A 129 6.25 3.20 -6.08
N ILE A 130 6.37 1.92 -6.41
CA ILE A 130 5.44 0.86 -6.02
C ILE A 130 6.25 -0.26 -5.36
N GLY A 131 5.90 -0.60 -4.11
CA GLY A 131 6.49 -1.71 -3.39
C GLY A 131 5.92 -3.05 -3.87
N VAL A 132 6.80 -4.00 -4.12
CA VAL A 132 6.43 -5.37 -4.51
C VAL A 132 7.33 -6.40 -3.83
N VAL A 133 6.84 -7.63 -3.73
CA VAL A 133 7.61 -8.78 -3.23
C VAL A 133 7.66 -9.88 -4.29
N GLY A 134 8.83 -10.48 -4.46
CA GLY A 134 9.04 -11.57 -5.41
C GLY A 134 8.38 -12.88 -4.94
N GLN A 135 7.76 -13.60 -5.87
CA GLN A 135 7.12 -14.88 -5.59
C GLN A 135 8.07 -15.89 -4.96
N LYS A 136 9.30 -16.01 -5.49
CA LYS A 136 10.28 -16.97 -4.99
C LYS A 136 10.62 -16.74 -3.52
N SER A 137 10.88 -15.48 -3.12
CA SER A 137 11.23 -15.13 -1.74
C SER A 137 10.05 -15.36 -0.80
N LEU A 138 8.83 -14.95 -1.21
CA LEU A 138 7.64 -15.12 -0.38
C LEU A 138 7.30 -16.60 -0.18
N LEU A 139 7.29 -17.40 -1.25
CA LEU A 139 6.96 -18.84 -1.15
C LEU A 139 8.07 -19.65 -0.46
N ALA A 140 9.33 -19.22 -0.50
CA ALA A 140 10.38 -19.83 0.30
C ALA A 140 10.16 -19.64 1.80
N ARG A 141 9.60 -18.48 2.21
CA ARG A 141 9.30 -18.16 3.62
C ARG A 141 7.94 -18.69 4.06
N LEU A 142 6.92 -18.61 3.17
CA LEU A 142 5.53 -18.94 3.43
C LEU A 142 4.96 -19.78 2.27
N PRO A 143 5.28 -21.08 2.19
CA PRO A 143 4.92 -21.94 1.04
C PRO A 143 3.40 -22.08 0.81
N GLN A 144 2.61 -21.96 1.87
CA GLN A 144 1.16 -22.17 1.84
C GLN A 144 0.37 -20.87 1.50
N THR A 145 1.05 -19.70 1.42
CA THR A 145 0.36 -18.43 1.23
C THR A 145 -0.25 -18.32 -0.18
N LYS A 146 -1.47 -17.80 -0.25
CA LYS A 146 -2.20 -17.57 -1.51
C LYS A 146 -2.24 -16.09 -1.79
N ARG A 147 -1.53 -15.64 -2.83
CA ARG A 147 -1.46 -14.24 -3.25
C ARG A 147 -1.78 -14.08 -4.73
N THR A 148 -2.17 -12.88 -5.13
CA THR A 148 -2.31 -12.53 -6.55
C THR A 148 -0.94 -12.24 -7.13
N TRP A 149 -0.52 -13.04 -8.13
CA TRP A 149 0.78 -12.93 -8.75
C TRP A 149 0.71 -12.21 -10.10
N LEU A 150 1.37 -11.08 -10.19
CA LEU A 150 1.64 -10.40 -11.46
C LEU A 150 2.88 -11.04 -12.10
N LYS A 151 2.70 -11.67 -13.26
CA LYS A 151 3.74 -12.44 -13.95
C LYS A 151 4.42 -11.60 -15.02
N PHE A 152 5.76 -11.56 -14.97
CA PHE A 152 6.64 -10.89 -15.93
C PHE A 152 7.66 -11.90 -16.48
N ARG A 153 8.45 -11.48 -17.51
CA ARG A 153 9.46 -12.34 -18.14
C ARG A 153 10.47 -12.92 -17.14
N ALA A 154 10.88 -12.14 -16.14
CA ALA A 154 11.93 -12.52 -15.19
C ALA A 154 11.41 -13.01 -13.84
N GLY A 155 10.08 -13.13 -13.64
CA GLY A 155 9.51 -13.57 -12.37
C GLY A 155 8.07 -13.14 -12.16
N ALA A 156 7.55 -13.48 -11.00
CA ALA A 156 6.22 -13.05 -10.57
C ALA A 156 6.32 -12.28 -9.24
N TYR A 157 5.46 -11.31 -9.06
CA TYR A 157 5.48 -10.40 -7.92
C TYR A 157 4.06 -10.18 -7.38
N THR A 158 3.96 -9.88 -6.09
CA THR A 158 2.74 -9.38 -5.45
C THR A 158 2.97 -7.97 -4.92
N GLY A 159 1.92 -7.18 -4.74
CA GLY A 159 2.00 -5.86 -4.12
C GLY A 159 2.42 -5.95 -2.65
N ALA A 160 3.08 -4.91 -2.17
CA ALA A 160 3.50 -4.75 -0.77
C ALA A 160 2.73 -3.63 -0.05
N ASN A 161 1.62 -3.17 -0.61
CA ASN A 161 0.82 -2.08 -0.04
C ASN A 161 1.65 -0.84 0.37
N MET A 162 2.72 -0.59 -0.37
CA MET A 162 3.59 0.60 -0.21
C MET A 162 3.68 1.35 -1.53
N PHE A 163 3.38 2.66 -1.47
CA PHE A 163 3.51 3.56 -2.60
C PHE A 163 4.27 4.81 -2.16
N ALA A 164 5.08 5.37 -3.05
CA ALA A 164 5.77 6.62 -2.82
C ALA A 164 5.41 7.62 -3.90
N PHE A 165 5.08 8.83 -3.49
CA PHE A 165 4.88 9.98 -4.36
C PHE A 165 6.01 10.97 -4.10
N GLY A 166 6.91 11.14 -5.07
CA GLY A 166 8.10 11.99 -4.92
C GLY A 166 7.84 13.45 -5.24
N SER A 167 6.79 13.75 -6.00
CA SER A 167 6.48 15.11 -6.42
C SER A 167 5.01 15.28 -6.85
N VAL A 168 4.58 16.54 -6.95
CA VAL A 168 3.24 16.91 -7.44
C VAL A 168 2.95 16.41 -8.87
N LYS A 169 3.97 16.07 -9.66
CA LYS A 169 3.81 15.52 -11.01
C LYS A 169 2.99 14.23 -11.05
N VAL A 170 2.85 13.54 -9.91
CA VAL A 170 2.05 12.31 -9.79
C VAL A 170 0.53 12.57 -9.87
N LEU A 171 0.07 13.81 -9.61
CA LEU A 171 -1.36 14.15 -9.55
C LEU A 171 -2.18 13.67 -10.76
N PRO A 172 -1.77 13.89 -12.03
CA PRO A 172 -2.54 13.39 -13.18
C PRO A 172 -2.67 11.87 -13.20
N ALA A 173 -1.67 11.14 -12.67
CA ALA A 173 -1.73 9.69 -12.56
C ALA A 173 -2.70 9.24 -11.45
N VAL A 174 -2.73 9.94 -10.32
CA VAL A 174 -3.68 9.69 -9.21
C VAL A 174 -5.12 9.98 -9.64
N GLU A 175 -5.36 11.08 -10.36
CA GLU A 175 -6.68 11.41 -10.91
C GLU A 175 -7.15 10.37 -11.93
N ARG A 176 -6.23 9.88 -12.78
CA ARG A 176 -6.56 8.79 -13.71
C ARG A 176 -6.84 7.48 -12.97
N TRP A 177 -6.15 7.19 -11.88
CA TRP A 177 -6.46 6.05 -11.01
C TRP A 177 -7.86 6.21 -10.40
N ARG A 178 -8.24 7.40 -9.92
CA ARG A 178 -9.58 7.70 -9.41
C ARG A 178 -10.68 7.30 -10.39
N SER A 179 -10.51 7.60 -11.69
CA SER A 179 -11.53 7.24 -12.71
C SER A 179 -11.70 5.74 -12.92
N VAL A 180 -10.73 4.93 -12.48
CA VAL A 180 -10.71 3.47 -12.65
C VAL A 180 -11.01 2.73 -11.35
N GLU A 181 -10.79 3.35 -10.19
CA GLU A 181 -11.00 2.76 -8.86
C GLU A 181 -12.45 2.32 -8.66
N GLN A 182 -13.42 3.07 -9.19
CA GLN A 182 -14.84 2.74 -9.15
C GLN A 182 -15.20 1.54 -10.02
N ASP A 183 -14.38 1.19 -11.01
CA ASP A 183 -14.60 0.10 -11.98
C ASP A 183 -13.76 -1.17 -11.70
N ARG A 184 -13.42 -1.45 -10.42
CA ARG A 184 -12.56 -2.58 -9.98
C ARG A 184 -12.93 -3.94 -10.58
N LYS A 185 -14.19 -4.16 -10.96
CA LYS A 185 -14.65 -5.39 -11.63
C LYS A 185 -14.13 -5.53 -13.07
N LYS A 186 -13.51 -4.49 -13.62
CA LYS A 186 -13.03 -4.43 -15.02
C LYS A 186 -11.53 -4.11 -15.07
N GLY A 187 -10.70 -4.87 -14.36
CA GLY A 187 -9.24 -4.69 -14.33
C GLY A 187 -8.58 -4.59 -15.72
N TRP A 188 -9.21 -5.17 -16.77
CA TRP A 188 -8.80 -5.00 -18.16
C TRP A 188 -8.95 -3.55 -18.67
N ARG A 189 -9.88 -2.73 -18.11
CA ARG A 189 -10.03 -1.31 -18.49
C ARG A 189 -8.87 -0.45 -17.98
N VAL A 190 -8.32 -0.78 -16.80
CA VAL A 190 -7.11 -0.14 -16.29
C VAL A 190 -5.96 -0.37 -17.27
N LEU A 191 -5.80 -1.61 -17.68
CA LEU A 191 -4.75 -2.01 -18.62
C LEU A 191 -5.01 -1.43 -20.02
N ALA A 192 -6.25 -1.38 -20.49
CA ALA A 192 -6.63 -0.77 -21.76
C ALA A 192 -6.42 0.76 -21.75
N ALA A 193 -6.67 1.44 -20.65
CA ALA A 193 -6.41 2.87 -20.48
C ALA A 193 -4.90 3.19 -20.55
N ILE A 194 -4.04 2.24 -20.15
CA ILE A 194 -2.57 2.33 -20.30
C ILE A 194 -2.12 2.11 -21.75
N GLY A 195 -2.95 1.45 -22.58
CA GLY A 195 -2.75 1.26 -24.03
C GLY A 195 -2.62 -0.19 -24.45
N PRO A 196 -3.15 -0.54 -25.64
CA PRO A 196 -3.26 -1.92 -26.10
C PRO A 196 -1.90 -2.62 -26.27
N ALA A 197 -0.85 -1.91 -26.67
CA ALA A 197 0.49 -2.49 -26.81
C ALA A 197 1.14 -2.84 -25.46
N LEU A 198 0.87 -2.04 -24.40
CA LEU A 198 1.33 -2.33 -23.04
C LEU A 198 0.53 -3.48 -22.44
N PHE A 199 -0.78 -3.52 -22.68
CA PHE A 199 -1.65 -4.62 -22.31
C PHE A 199 -1.19 -5.94 -22.94
N LEU A 200 -0.98 -5.96 -24.27
CA LEU A 200 -0.52 -7.15 -24.97
C LEU A 200 0.86 -7.61 -24.48
N GLY A 201 1.78 -6.67 -24.24
CA GLY A 201 3.09 -6.97 -23.67
C GLY A 201 3.04 -7.55 -22.26
N ALA A 202 2.06 -7.13 -21.43
CA ALA A 202 1.83 -7.71 -20.11
C ALA A 202 1.24 -9.13 -20.22
N VAL A 203 0.25 -9.34 -21.09
CA VAL A 203 -0.36 -10.66 -21.33
C VAL A 203 0.66 -11.66 -21.87
N LEU A 204 1.48 -11.25 -22.84
CA LEU A 204 2.51 -12.09 -23.46
C LEU A 204 3.78 -12.23 -22.59
N ARG A 205 3.88 -11.52 -21.48
CA ARG A 205 5.03 -11.55 -20.54
C ARG A 205 6.38 -11.28 -21.20
N VAL A 206 6.40 -10.45 -22.25
CA VAL A 206 7.62 -10.16 -23.02
C VAL A 206 8.57 -9.19 -22.31
N ARG A 207 8.10 -8.51 -21.26
CA ARG A 207 8.87 -7.50 -20.50
C ARG A 207 9.14 -7.95 -19.09
N THR A 208 10.26 -7.47 -18.52
CA THR A 208 10.52 -7.54 -17.09
C THR A 208 9.62 -6.54 -16.33
N LEU A 209 9.58 -6.64 -14.99
CA LEU A 209 8.89 -5.69 -14.14
C LEU A 209 9.37 -4.25 -14.42
N ASP A 210 10.68 -4.01 -14.36
CA ASP A 210 11.27 -2.68 -14.58
C ASP A 210 10.98 -2.12 -15.98
N GLN A 211 11.08 -2.96 -17.01
CA GLN A 211 10.75 -2.56 -18.38
C GLN A 211 9.27 -2.16 -18.52
N SER A 212 8.37 -2.87 -17.81
CA SER A 212 6.94 -2.59 -17.83
C SER A 212 6.64 -1.27 -17.12
N VAL A 213 7.19 -1.07 -15.92
CA VAL A 213 7.02 0.13 -15.12
C VAL A 213 7.60 1.36 -15.85
N ALA A 214 8.81 1.24 -16.42
CA ALA A 214 9.42 2.31 -17.20
C ALA A 214 8.60 2.66 -18.46
N ALA A 215 7.98 1.68 -19.13
CA ALA A 215 7.12 1.92 -20.28
C ALA A 215 5.84 2.69 -19.90
N VAL A 216 5.24 2.37 -18.74
CA VAL A 216 4.11 3.13 -18.19
C VAL A 216 4.56 4.56 -17.84
N GLY A 217 5.71 4.70 -17.18
CA GLY A 217 6.28 5.99 -16.81
C GLY A 217 6.47 6.90 -18.02
N ARG A 218 7.10 6.42 -19.09
CA ARG A 218 7.26 7.20 -20.33
C ARG A 218 5.92 7.68 -20.89
N LYS A 219 4.89 6.84 -20.85
CA LYS A 219 3.56 7.21 -21.36
C LYS A 219 2.89 8.28 -20.51
N LEU A 220 3.14 8.29 -19.20
CA LEU A 220 2.59 9.25 -18.24
C LEU A 220 3.48 10.49 -18.05
N GLY A 221 4.68 10.52 -18.63
CA GLY A 221 5.65 11.58 -18.38
C GLY A 221 6.23 11.56 -16.96
N LEU A 222 6.29 10.38 -16.31
CA LEU A 222 6.73 10.17 -14.94
C LEU A 222 7.93 9.23 -14.86
N VAL A 223 8.78 9.47 -13.89
CA VAL A 223 9.77 8.48 -13.43
C VAL A 223 9.09 7.54 -12.46
N ILE A 224 8.76 6.31 -12.93
CA ILE A 224 8.12 5.29 -12.09
C ILE A 224 9.11 4.18 -11.78
N ARG A 225 9.15 3.71 -10.53
CA ARG A 225 9.98 2.59 -10.07
C ARG A 225 9.16 1.49 -9.43
N ALA A 226 9.52 0.24 -9.69
CA ALA A 226 9.13 -0.88 -8.85
C ALA A 226 10.24 -1.16 -7.84
N VAL A 227 9.90 -1.14 -6.57
CA VAL A 227 10.84 -1.46 -5.48
C VAL A 227 10.56 -2.87 -5.01
N VAL A 228 11.47 -3.79 -5.33
CA VAL A 228 11.40 -5.16 -4.83
C VAL A 228 11.97 -5.18 -3.42
N LEU A 229 11.11 -5.44 -2.43
CA LEU A 229 11.50 -5.54 -1.03
C LEU A 229 12.27 -6.83 -0.77
N SER A 230 13.28 -6.74 0.07
CA SER A 230 14.12 -7.87 0.51
C SER A 230 13.36 -8.76 1.48
N ASN A 231 12.58 -8.14 2.40
CA ASN A 231 11.77 -8.86 3.36
C ASN A 231 10.50 -9.41 2.69
N PRO A 232 10.34 -10.74 2.58
CA PRO A 232 9.17 -11.35 1.93
C PRO A 232 7.87 -11.07 2.67
N LEU A 233 7.89 -10.78 3.96
CA LEU A 233 6.70 -10.48 4.75
C LEU A 233 6.01 -9.19 4.32
N GLY A 234 6.71 -8.30 3.60
CA GLY A 234 6.11 -7.11 2.98
C GLY A 234 5.00 -7.40 1.96
N GLY A 235 4.90 -8.63 1.46
CA GLY A 235 3.81 -9.07 0.57
C GLY A 235 2.61 -9.68 1.31
N VAL A 236 2.54 -9.57 2.64
CA VAL A 236 1.48 -10.15 3.47
C VAL A 236 0.58 -9.05 4.01
N ASP A 237 -0.67 -9.04 3.60
CA ASP A 237 -1.76 -8.20 4.11
C ASP A 237 -2.84 -9.07 4.77
N VAL A 238 -3.67 -8.47 5.60
CA VAL A 238 -4.75 -9.16 6.34
C VAL A 238 -6.10 -8.84 5.69
N ASP A 239 -6.52 -9.68 4.75
CA ASP A 239 -7.80 -9.52 4.03
C ASP A 239 -8.83 -10.61 4.36
N LYS A 240 -8.37 -11.77 4.83
CA LYS A 240 -9.19 -12.97 5.05
C LYS A 240 -8.85 -13.62 6.40
N PRO A 241 -9.73 -14.50 6.93
CA PRO A 241 -9.44 -15.23 8.17
C PRO A 241 -8.12 -16.01 8.13
N GLU A 242 -7.76 -16.58 6.98
CA GLU A 242 -6.50 -17.31 6.82
C GLU A 242 -5.29 -16.39 6.91
N ASP A 243 -5.38 -15.15 6.37
CA ASP A 243 -4.32 -14.15 6.49
C ASP A 243 -4.17 -13.71 7.95
N HIS A 244 -5.28 -13.48 8.64
CA HIS A 244 -5.29 -13.13 10.06
C HIS A 244 -4.59 -14.21 10.88
N ALA A 245 -4.99 -15.49 10.73
CA ALA A 245 -4.38 -16.60 11.44
C ALA A 245 -2.88 -16.76 11.13
N LEU A 246 -2.47 -16.54 9.87
CA LEU A 246 -1.07 -16.56 9.45
C LEU A 246 -0.27 -15.45 10.14
N VAL A 247 -0.77 -14.22 10.12
CA VAL A 247 -0.08 -13.08 10.74
C VAL A 247 0.01 -13.24 12.25
N GLU A 248 -1.05 -13.72 12.92
CA GLU A 248 -1.03 -14.11 14.33
C GLU A 248 0.08 -15.14 14.63
N ALA A 249 0.22 -16.18 13.79
CA ALA A 249 1.25 -17.20 13.95
C ALA A 249 2.66 -16.60 13.78
N ILE A 250 2.86 -15.72 12.79
CA ILE A 250 4.14 -15.04 12.55
C ILE A 250 4.51 -14.16 13.75
N LEU A 251 3.57 -13.33 14.24
CA LEU A 251 3.80 -12.44 15.37
C LEU A 251 4.10 -13.20 16.67
N ALA A 252 3.55 -14.40 16.81
CA ALA A 252 3.82 -15.29 17.94
C ALA A 252 5.09 -16.16 17.75
N GLY A 253 5.86 -15.97 16.65
CA GLY A 253 7.06 -16.76 16.35
C GLY A 253 6.79 -18.22 16.01
N ARG A 254 5.57 -18.57 15.56
CA ARG A 254 5.14 -19.95 15.27
C ARG A 254 5.10 -20.27 13.76
N ALA A 255 5.40 -19.31 12.90
CA ALA A 255 5.36 -19.47 11.44
C ALA A 255 6.52 -18.72 10.73
#